data_56145e1279959a085073fbc31e6e70d9
#
_entry.id   56145e1279959a085073fbc31e6e70d9
#
_cell.length_a   1.000
_cell.length_b   1.000
_cell.length_c   1.000
_cell.angle_alpha   90.00
_cell.angle_beta   90.00
_cell.angle_gamma   90.00
#
_symmetry.space_group_name_H-M   'P 1'
#
loop_
_entity.id
_entity.type
_entity.pdbx_description
1 polymer ?
#
loop_
_entity_poly.entity_id
_entity_poly.type
_entity_poly.pdbx_seq_one_letter_code
_entity_poly.pdbx_strand_id
1 'polypeptide(L)'
;MKLHVDETLEYLVIDECNSQEYEQLKVSYNKKSKNYKFAPTYKNGLWDGNIEFIKGRYIPATSYKYLFEMCEQYGFNCEIDNLDLILDNNIDYDEFKAWVDDLFADNEIKPRYYQIDTAYKMLKYRRCMAQLATSAGKTLIAFIVFAYLIQVKKVRRIMMIVPRIDLVLQPNGDFNKYNSGNKIDLKVQMVYSGSKPTKDANIYIGTYQSLRNECSEFFTQFDAVLSDECHTATNSSTIKIMQECKFPYRFGLSGTIPGTKFADGLTLISNFGPIIVDIKAKQLQDEGFISNCKINQLRFDYTSERQKENFKNAKKELVKVGKGSEMYQLENKFVNESERRFDMVVKLLSKTNKNTMVLFKDREYGKRIFKWLKENTTKMIYYIDGEIDKKVREEIRKRMEIKNDVVLVASFGTSSTGISINNIFNIFFVSSYKSISTVLQSIGRGLRKDEKIGKTFVKIFDISDDLYSGCYEMAHARERIKIYEEQGFPYEVKKIRI
;
A
#
# COMPACT_ATOMS: atom_id res chain seq x y z
N MET A 1 -36.51 -1.64 -2.65
CA MET A 1 -35.69 -1.53 -3.86
C MET A 1 -35.39 -2.92 -4.38
N LYS A 2 -35.63 -3.18 -5.68
CA LYS A 2 -35.30 -4.45 -6.33
C LYS A 2 -34.32 -4.19 -7.47
N LEU A 3 -33.33 -5.05 -7.58
CA LEU A 3 -32.29 -5.01 -8.59
C LEU A 3 -32.03 -6.43 -9.11
N HIS A 4 -31.39 -6.53 -10.27
CA HIS A 4 -30.81 -7.80 -10.74
C HIS A 4 -29.39 -7.58 -11.28
N VAL A 5 -28.59 -8.64 -11.30
CA VAL A 5 -27.27 -8.64 -11.96
C VAL A 5 -27.49 -8.74 -13.46
N ASP A 6 -26.89 -7.83 -14.24
CA ASP A 6 -27.01 -7.84 -15.72
C ASP A 6 -26.27 -9.03 -16.36
N GLU A 7 -26.56 -9.33 -17.61
CA GLU A 7 -25.95 -10.44 -18.35
C GLU A 7 -24.43 -10.32 -18.50
N THR A 8 -23.88 -9.11 -18.40
CA THR A 8 -22.44 -8.85 -18.48
C THR A 8 -21.73 -9.07 -17.14
N LEU A 9 -22.47 -9.20 -16.05
CA LEU A 9 -21.99 -9.25 -14.66
C LEU A 9 -21.25 -7.98 -14.22
N GLU A 10 -21.43 -6.86 -14.94
CA GLU A 10 -20.75 -5.59 -14.64
C GLU A 10 -21.64 -4.65 -13.84
N TYR A 11 -22.97 -4.77 -13.98
CA TYR A 11 -23.92 -3.85 -13.37
C TYR A 11 -25.02 -4.55 -12.59
N LEU A 12 -25.47 -3.88 -11.53
CA LEU A 12 -26.80 -4.08 -10.95
C LEU A 12 -27.75 -3.12 -11.65
N VAL A 13 -28.83 -3.64 -12.17
CA VAL A 13 -29.89 -2.87 -12.84
C VAL A 13 -31.04 -2.65 -11.87
N ILE A 14 -31.46 -1.41 -11.67
CA ILE A 14 -32.57 -1.08 -10.79
C ILE A 14 -33.87 -1.41 -11.50
N ASP A 15 -34.65 -2.36 -11.00
CA ASP A 15 -35.98 -2.75 -11.49
C ASP A 15 -37.06 -1.91 -10.83
N GLU A 16 -37.06 -1.87 -9.50
CA GLU A 16 -38.03 -1.12 -8.71
C GLU A 16 -37.31 -0.29 -7.62
N CYS A 17 -37.62 1.00 -7.58
CA CYS A 17 -37.08 1.94 -6.63
C CYS A 17 -38.05 3.13 -6.48
N ASN A 18 -38.36 3.53 -5.26
CA ASN A 18 -39.13 4.75 -5.06
C ASN A 18 -38.22 6.00 -5.13
N SER A 19 -38.82 7.19 -5.19
CA SER A 19 -38.11 8.45 -5.39
C SER A 19 -37.14 8.74 -4.24
N GLN A 20 -37.48 8.42 -3.01
CA GLN A 20 -36.62 8.64 -1.83
C GLN A 20 -35.41 7.73 -1.85
N GLU A 21 -35.59 6.46 -2.15
CA GLU A 21 -34.51 5.47 -2.32
C GLU A 21 -33.55 5.90 -3.42
N TYR A 22 -34.10 6.33 -4.58
CA TYR A 22 -33.27 6.75 -5.72
C TYR A 22 -32.45 8.01 -5.45
N GLU A 23 -33.03 9.02 -4.80
CA GLU A 23 -32.28 10.23 -4.42
C GLU A 23 -31.17 9.90 -3.40
N GLN A 24 -31.44 9.02 -2.44
CA GLN A 24 -30.42 8.57 -1.48
C GLN A 24 -29.30 7.77 -2.15
N LEU A 25 -29.62 6.93 -3.13
CA LEU A 25 -28.63 6.26 -3.98
C LEU A 25 -27.72 7.27 -4.67
N LYS A 26 -28.29 8.27 -5.35
CA LYS A 26 -27.51 9.32 -6.01
C LYS A 26 -26.56 10.03 -5.05
N VAL A 27 -27.03 10.41 -3.86
CA VAL A 27 -26.20 11.06 -2.84
C VAL A 27 -25.07 10.14 -2.38
N SER A 28 -25.38 8.85 -2.14
CA SER A 28 -24.41 7.88 -1.66
C SER A 28 -23.33 7.53 -2.68
N TYR A 29 -23.70 7.49 -3.96
CA TYR A 29 -22.81 7.15 -5.07
C TYR A 29 -22.24 8.37 -5.82
N ASN A 30 -22.48 9.59 -5.32
CA ASN A 30 -21.86 10.82 -5.81
C ASN A 30 -20.82 11.31 -4.80
N LYS A 31 -19.55 11.12 -5.09
CA LYS A 31 -18.46 11.34 -4.14
C LYS A 31 -17.47 12.38 -4.62
N LYS A 32 -17.03 13.24 -3.71
CA LYS A 32 -15.95 14.20 -3.98
C LYS A 32 -14.64 13.46 -4.26
N SER A 33 -13.93 13.86 -5.30
CA SER A 33 -12.53 13.47 -5.49
C SER A 33 -11.66 14.01 -4.34
N LYS A 34 -10.73 13.23 -3.83
CA LYS A 34 -9.91 13.60 -2.65
C LYS A 34 -9.19 14.96 -2.82
N ASN A 35 -8.73 15.27 -4.01
CA ASN A 35 -7.95 16.48 -4.30
C ASN A 35 -8.70 17.46 -5.23
N TYR A 36 -10.02 17.42 -5.29
CA TYR A 36 -10.84 18.20 -6.22
C TYR A 36 -10.54 19.71 -6.20
N LYS A 37 -10.25 20.29 -5.02
CA LYS A 37 -9.93 21.72 -4.87
C LYS A 37 -8.67 22.18 -5.62
N PHE A 38 -7.78 21.26 -5.97
CA PHE A 38 -6.55 21.54 -6.70
C PHE A 38 -6.69 21.32 -8.21
N ALA A 39 -7.77 20.68 -8.66
CA ALA A 39 -8.02 20.43 -10.09
C ALA A 39 -8.28 21.73 -10.83
N PRO A 40 -7.64 21.98 -11.99
CA PRO A 40 -7.89 23.20 -12.80
C PRO A 40 -9.37 23.33 -13.19
N THR A 41 -10.03 22.23 -13.56
CA THR A 41 -11.44 22.20 -13.93
C THR A 41 -12.37 22.65 -12.79
N TYR A 42 -12.05 22.29 -11.55
CA TYR A 42 -12.78 22.75 -10.38
C TYR A 42 -12.56 24.25 -10.13
N LYS A 43 -11.29 24.69 -10.19
CA LYS A 43 -10.96 26.11 -9.99
C LYS A 43 -11.61 27.03 -11.02
N ASN A 44 -11.80 26.55 -12.23
CA ASN A 44 -12.43 27.29 -13.34
C ASN A 44 -13.97 27.11 -13.39
N GLY A 45 -14.57 26.43 -12.39
CA GLY A 45 -16.02 26.20 -12.33
C GLY A 45 -16.58 25.22 -13.37
N LEU A 46 -15.72 24.50 -14.11
CA LEU A 46 -16.13 23.54 -15.14
C LEU A 46 -16.50 22.16 -14.58
N TRP A 47 -16.18 21.89 -13.33
CA TRP A 47 -16.46 20.64 -12.62
C TRP A 47 -16.74 20.95 -11.15
N ASP A 48 -17.71 20.30 -10.58
CA ASP A 48 -18.11 20.48 -9.17
C ASP A 48 -17.28 19.67 -8.17
N GLY A 49 -16.32 18.86 -8.65
CA GLY A 49 -15.44 18.02 -7.84
C GLY A 49 -16.00 16.65 -7.51
N ASN A 50 -17.20 16.32 -7.99
CA ASN A 50 -17.84 15.03 -7.76
C ASN A 50 -17.52 14.02 -8.88
N ILE A 51 -17.56 12.73 -8.51
CA ILE A 51 -17.56 11.58 -9.43
C ILE A 51 -18.82 10.80 -9.16
N GLU A 52 -19.63 10.60 -10.21
CA GLU A 52 -20.84 9.80 -10.17
C GLU A 52 -20.54 8.35 -10.54
N PHE A 53 -21.06 7.42 -9.72
CA PHE A 53 -20.89 5.98 -9.93
C PHE A 53 -22.17 5.30 -10.41
N ILE A 54 -23.32 6.00 -10.37
CA ILE A 54 -24.58 5.54 -10.92
C ILE A 54 -24.79 6.18 -12.29
N LYS A 55 -25.16 5.39 -13.28
CA LYS A 55 -25.51 5.88 -14.62
C LYS A 55 -26.94 5.47 -14.95
N GLY A 56 -27.90 6.37 -14.70
CA GLY A 56 -29.32 6.06 -14.84
C GLY A 56 -29.72 4.93 -13.87
N ARG A 57 -30.09 3.76 -14.42
CA ARG A 57 -30.49 2.58 -13.63
C ARG A 57 -29.33 1.63 -13.30
N TYR A 58 -28.10 1.94 -13.71
CA TYR A 58 -26.94 1.04 -13.62
C TYR A 58 -26.03 1.42 -12.46
N ILE A 59 -25.77 0.46 -11.57
CA ILE A 59 -24.84 0.55 -10.43
C ILE A 59 -23.75 -0.49 -10.67
N PRO A 60 -22.46 -0.23 -10.40
CA PRO A 60 -21.42 -1.26 -10.52
C PRO A 60 -21.75 -2.51 -9.69
N ALA A 61 -21.83 -3.69 -10.31
CA ALA A 61 -22.22 -4.93 -9.63
C ALA A 61 -21.27 -5.25 -8.46
N THR A 62 -20.00 -4.92 -8.59
CA THR A 62 -18.96 -5.07 -7.56
C THR A 62 -19.24 -4.28 -6.29
N SER A 63 -20.13 -3.26 -6.34
CA SER A 63 -20.47 -2.42 -5.18
C SER A 63 -21.66 -2.94 -4.35
N TYR A 64 -22.12 -4.17 -4.58
CA TYR A 64 -23.31 -4.71 -3.93
C TYR A 64 -23.26 -4.66 -2.39
N LYS A 65 -22.10 -4.93 -1.76
CA LYS A 65 -21.97 -4.80 -0.30
C LYS A 65 -22.13 -3.36 0.17
N TYR A 66 -21.54 -2.41 -0.54
CA TYR A 66 -21.71 -0.98 -0.25
C TYR A 66 -23.18 -0.55 -0.40
N LEU A 67 -23.89 -1.11 -1.40
CA LEU A 67 -25.33 -0.90 -1.58
C LEU A 67 -26.11 -1.44 -0.37
N PHE A 68 -25.83 -2.67 0.08
CA PHE A 68 -26.48 -3.23 1.26
C PHE A 68 -26.22 -2.42 2.54
N GLU A 69 -24.96 -2.03 2.80
CA GLU A 69 -24.60 -1.18 3.93
C GLU A 69 -25.34 0.16 3.90
N MET A 70 -25.48 0.77 2.72
CA MET A 70 -26.25 2.00 2.54
C MET A 70 -27.74 1.76 2.81
N CYS A 71 -28.32 0.69 2.28
CA CYS A 71 -29.73 0.37 2.51
C CYS A 71 -30.02 0.11 3.99
N GLU A 72 -29.16 -0.63 4.67
CA GLU A 72 -29.26 -0.86 6.12
C GLU A 72 -29.19 0.45 6.91
N GLN A 73 -28.24 1.32 6.57
CA GLN A 73 -28.06 2.62 7.23
C GLN A 73 -29.31 3.50 7.15
N TYR A 74 -30.04 3.45 6.04
CA TYR A 74 -31.24 4.28 5.79
C TYR A 74 -32.57 3.53 6.01
N GLY A 75 -32.53 2.27 6.42
CA GLY A 75 -33.71 1.46 6.68
C GLY A 75 -34.45 1.05 5.41
N PHE A 76 -33.78 0.90 4.27
CA PHE A 76 -34.35 0.46 3.00
C PHE A 76 -34.23 -1.06 2.86
N ASN A 77 -35.28 -1.70 2.36
CA ASN A 77 -35.20 -3.09 1.94
C ASN A 77 -34.54 -3.16 0.54
N CYS A 78 -33.57 -4.06 0.37
CA CYS A 78 -32.84 -4.24 -0.87
C CYS A 78 -32.76 -5.73 -1.21
N GLU A 79 -33.27 -6.09 -2.38
CA GLU A 79 -33.21 -7.44 -2.95
C GLU A 79 -32.44 -7.38 -4.26
N ILE A 80 -31.51 -8.30 -4.46
CA ILE A 80 -30.72 -8.40 -5.69
C ILE A 80 -30.87 -9.81 -6.23
N ASP A 81 -31.57 -9.92 -7.37
CA ASP A 81 -31.73 -11.18 -8.07
C ASP A 81 -30.44 -11.59 -8.78
N ASN A 82 -30.17 -12.89 -8.82
CA ASN A 82 -29.01 -13.49 -9.46
C ASN A 82 -27.64 -13.03 -8.89
N LEU A 83 -27.59 -12.60 -7.63
CA LEU A 83 -26.35 -12.17 -6.97
C LEU A 83 -25.31 -13.31 -6.88
N ASP A 84 -25.77 -14.55 -6.86
CA ASP A 84 -24.92 -15.75 -6.89
C ASP A 84 -24.07 -15.88 -8.16
N LEU A 85 -24.48 -15.26 -9.27
CA LEU A 85 -23.71 -15.27 -10.52
C LEU A 85 -22.35 -14.58 -10.41
N ILE A 86 -22.21 -13.64 -9.48
CA ILE A 86 -20.92 -12.94 -9.24
C ILE A 86 -20.05 -13.63 -8.18
N LEU A 87 -20.52 -14.74 -7.60
CA LEU A 87 -19.79 -15.57 -6.65
C LEU A 87 -19.47 -16.94 -7.26
N ASP A 88 -18.39 -17.58 -6.81
CA ASP A 88 -18.09 -18.97 -7.17
C ASP A 88 -18.39 -19.90 -5.98
N ASN A 89 -19.65 -20.35 -5.92
CA ASN A 89 -20.11 -21.26 -4.86
C ASN A 89 -19.64 -22.71 -5.04
N ASN A 90 -18.97 -23.02 -6.16
CA ASN A 90 -18.51 -24.39 -6.49
C ASN A 90 -17.08 -24.69 -5.96
N ILE A 91 -16.56 -23.88 -5.05
CA ILE A 91 -15.26 -24.11 -4.43
C ILE A 91 -15.50 -24.56 -2.99
N ASP A 92 -15.26 -25.83 -2.71
CA ASP A 92 -15.26 -26.35 -1.35
C ASP A 92 -13.95 -25.97 -0.62
N TYR A 93 -14.06 -25.61 0.66
CA TYR A 93 -12.90 -25.15 1.42
C TYR A 93 -11.91 -26.27 1.74
N ASP A 94 -12.41 -27.46 2.10
CA ASP A 94 -11.56 -28.58 2.51
C ASP A 94 -10.82 -29.15 1.30
N GLU A 95 -11.49 -29.25 0.14
CA GLU A 95 -10.87 -29.62 -1.13
C GLU A 95 -9.81 -28.59 -1.55
N PHE A 96 -10.11 -27.31 -1.44
CA PHE A 96 -9.16 -26.24 -1.73
C PHE A 96 -7.94 -26.28 -0.82
N LYS A 97 -8.17 -26.48 0.49
CA LYS A 97 -7.08 -26.59 1.47
C LYS A 97 -6.21 -27.82 1.20
N ALA A 98 -6.80 -28.97 0.92
CA ALA A 98 -6.07 -30.20 0.57
C ALA A 98 -5.23 -29.99 -0.69
N TRP A 99 -5.77 -29.30 -1.70
CA TRP A 99 -5.03 -28.94 -2.91
C TRP A 99 -3.84 -28.02 -2.60
N VAL A 100 -3.99 -27.01 -1.72
CA VAL A 100 -2.87 -26.14 -1.30
C VAL A 100 -1.82 -26.94 -0.53
N ASP A 101 -2.24 -27.82 0.37
CA ASP A 101 -1.33 -28.65 1.15
C ASP A 101 -0.50 -29.58 0.22
N ASP A 102 -1.13 -30.15 -0.83
CA ASP A 102 -0.41 -30.93 -1.86
C ASP A 102 0.52 -30.03 -2.68
N LEU A 103 0.08 -28.85 -3.11
CA LEU A 103 0.90 -27.91 -3.88
C LEU A 103 2.22 -27.58 -3.17
N PHE A 104 2.19 -27.46 -1.85
CA PHE A 104 3.34 -27.11 -1.03
C PHE A 104 3.95 -28.32 -0.27
N ALA A 105 3.58 -29.57 -0.59
CA ALA A 105 4.04 -30.74 0.16
C ALA A 105 5.57 -30.82 0.25
N ASP A 106 6.25 -30.62 -0.88
CA ASP A 106 7.72 -30.71 -1.00
C ASP A 106 8.41 -29.32 -0.93
N ASN A 107 7.70 -28.25 -0.58
CA ASN A 107 8.25 -26.92 -0.50
C ASN A 107 8.68 -26.57 0.92
N GLU A 108 9.84 -25.93 1.09
CA GLU A 108 10.29 -25.40 2.40
C GLU A 108 9.35 -24.32 2.94
N ILE A 109 8.68 -23.60 2.05
CA ILE A 109 7.72 -22.55 2.41
C ILE A 109 6.36 -23.21 2.60
N LYS A 110 5.78 -23.06 3.79
CA LYS A 110 4.42 -23.51 4.08
C LYS A 110 3.49 -22.30 4.23
N PRO A 111 2.39 -22.25 3.46
CA PRO A 111 1.39 -21.20 3.63
C PRO A 111 0.79 -21.23 5.05
N ARG A 112 0.58 -20.04 5.61
CA ARG A 112 -0.11 -19.89 6.89
C ARG A 112 -1.61 -20.00 6.69
N TYR A 113 -2.35 -20.40 7.74
CA TYR A 113 -3.79 -20.60 7.65
C TYR A 113 -4.53 -19.39 7.04
N TYR A 114 -4.21 -18.15 7.48
CA TYR A 114 -4.86 -16.96 6.99
C TYR A 114 -4.55 -16.64 5.51
N GLN A 115 -3.41 -17.13 4.99
CA GLN A 115 -3.05 -16.99 3.58
C GLN A 115 -3.89 -17.92 2.73
N ILE A 116 -4.10 -19.15 3.20
CA ILE A 116 -4.99 -20.12 2.56
C ILE A 116 -6.44 -19.61 2.57
N ASP A 117 -6.93 -19.17 3.73
CA ASP A 117 -8.27 -18.61 3.91
C ASP A 117 -8.51 -17.37 3.04
N THR A 118 -7.53 -16.46 2.96
CA THR A 118 -7.60 -15.29 2.08
C THR A 118 -7.69 -15.69 0.61
N ALA A 119 -6.84 -16.60 0.15
CA ALA A 119 -6.85 -17.07 -1.23
C ALA A 119 -8.18 -17.76 -1.59
N TYR A 120 -8.71 -18.60 -0.69
CA TYR A 120 -10.02 -19.23 -0.84
C TYR A 120 -11.13 -18.18 -1.00
N LYS A 121 -11.21 -17.21 -0.08
CA LYS A 121 -12.19 -16.14 -0.14
C LYS A 121 -12.07 -15.33 -1.43
N MET A 122 -10.84 -14.99 -1.86
CA MET A 122 -10.63 -14.27 -3.13
C MET A 122 -11.22 -15.05 -4.32
N LEU A 123 -10.96 -16.34 -4.40
CA LEU A 123 -11.48 -17.19 -5.47
C LEU A 123 -13.00 -17.29 -5.43
N LYS A 124 -13.59 -17.48 -4.25
CA LYS A 124 -15.05 -17.56 -4.04
C LYS A 124 -15.76 -16.26 -4.45
N TYR A 125 -15.19 -15.11 -4.11
CA TYR A 125 -15.77 -13.81 -4.43
C TYR A 125 -15.50 -13.34 -5.87
N ARG A 126 -14.57 -13.95 -6.59
CA ARG A 126 -14.15 -13.60 -7.97
C ARG A 126 -13.71 -12.13 -8.14
N ARG A 127 -14.42 -11.19 -7.55
CA ARG A 127 -14.16 -9.74 -7.61
C ARG A 127 -14.14 -9.16 -6.21
N CYS A 128 -12.93 -8.90 -5.70
CA CYS A 128 -12.77 -8.49 -4.31
C CYS A 128 -11.40 -7.88 -4.03
N MET A 129 -11.31 -7.25 -2.87
CA MET A 129 -10.06 -6.74 -2.31
C MET A 129 -9.74 -7.43 -0.99
N ALA A 130 -8.44 -7.62 -0.71
CA ALA A 130 -7.95 -8.01 0.60
C ALA A 130 -6.97 -6.94 1.14
N GLN A 131 -7.30 -6.41 2.31
CA GLN A 131 -6.43 -5.50 3.04
C GLN A 131 -5.55 -6.31 3.99
N LEU A 132 -4.27 -6.34 3.71
CA LEU A 132 -3.30 -7.19 4.38
C LEU A 132 -2.11 -6.37 4.85
N ALA A 133 -1.79 -6.42 6.12
CA ALA A 133 -0.62 -5.74 6.67
C ALA A 133 0.66 -6.05 5.87
N THR A 134 1.60 -5.13 5.89
CA THR A 134 2.91 -5.36 5.29
C THR A 134 3.56 -6.57 5.98
N SER A 135 4.21 -7.42 5.20
CA SER A 135 4.78 -8.71 5.63
C SER A 135 3.76 -9.84 5.90
N ALA A 136 2.48 -9.66 5.59
CA ALA A 136 1.49 -10.75 5.62
C ALA A 136 1.68 -11.81 4.51
N GLY A 137 2.57 -11.58 3.54
CA GLY A 137 2.84 -12.53 2.45
C GLY A 137 1.87 -12.40 1.26
N LYS A 138 1.50 -11.17 0.89
CA LYS A 138 0.62 -10.86 -0.26
C LYS A 138 1.04 -11.61 -1.54
N THR A 139 2.34 -11.71 -1.81
CA THR A 139 2.87 -12.38 -3.01
C THR A 139 2.59 -13.89 -2.99
N LEU A 140 2.63 -14.54 -1.81
CA LEU A 140 2.28 -15.95 -1.68
C LEU A 140 0.78 -16.19 -1.89
N ILE A 141 -0.06 -15.32 -1.35
CA ILE A 141 -1.52 -15.36 -1.59
C ILE A 141 -1.81 -15.22 -3.10
N ALA A 142 -1.19 -14.25 -3.77
CA ALA A 142 -1.32 -14.08 -5.22
C ALA A 142 -0.89 -15.32 -5.99
N PHE A 143 0.22 -15.96 -5.59
CA PHE A 143 0.69 -17.21 -6.20
C PHE A 143 -0.34 -18.34 -6.04
N ILE A 144 -0.90 -18.56 -4.83
CA ILE A 144 -1.91 -19.59 -4.58
C ILE A 144 -3.15 -19.36 -5.46
N VAL A 145 -3.63 -18.10 -5.52
CA VAL A 145 -4.77 -17.73 -6.38
C VAL A 145 -4.46 -18.03 -7.86
N PHE A 146 -3.30 -17.63 -8.36
CA PHE A 146 -2.93 -17.85 -9.76
C PHE A 146 -2.76 -19.32 -10.08
N ALA A 147 -2.10 -20.08 -9.20
CA ALA A 147 -1.91 -21.51 -9.35
C ALA A 147 -3.25 -22.25 -9.44
N TYR A 148 -4.21 -21.90 -8.57
CA TYR A 148 -5.55 -22.51 -8.60
C TYR A 148 -6.31 -22.14 -9.88
N LEU A 149 -6.27 -20.87 -10.27
CA LEU A 149 -6.92 -20.39 -11.50
C LEU A 149 -6.37 -21.12 -12.73
N ILE A 150 -5.06 -21.30 -12.85
CA ILE A 150 -4.42 -21.98 -13.98
C ILE A 150 -4.72 -23.48 -13.94
N GLN A 151 -4.48 -24.14 -12.81
CA GLN A 151 -4.52 -25.60 -12.73
C GLN A 151 -5.95 -26.16 -12.61
N VAL A 152 -6.81 -25.52 -11.81
CA VAL A 152 -8.16 -26.02 -11.52
C VAL A 152 -9.21 -25.35 -12.39
N LYS A 153 -9.22 -24.02 -12.45
CA LYS A 153 -10.21 -23.26 -13.24
C LYS A 153 -9.85 -23.14 -14.72
N LYS A 154 -8.68 -23.63 -15.16
CA LYS A 154 -8.21 -23.62 -16.55
C LYS A 154 -8.15 -22.20 -17.17
N VAL A 155 -7.91 -21.19 -16.35
CA VAL A 155 -7.69 -19.82 -16.80
C VAL A 155 -6.44 -19.78 -17.69
N ARG A 156 -6.54 -19.15 -18.85
CA ARG A 156 -5.46 -19.13 -19.85
C ARG A 156 -4.41 -18.08 -19.54
N ARG A 157 -4.83 -16.87 -19.16
CA ARG A 157 -3.95 -15.75 -18.94
C ARG A 157 -4.39 -14.88 -17.77
N ILE A 158 -3.41 -14.53 -16.95
CA ILE A 158 -3.57 -13.69 -15.77
C ILE A 158 -2.69 -12.47 -15.90
N MET A 159 -3.23 -11.29 -15.62
CA MET A 159 -2.49 -10.04 -15.53
C MET A 159 -2.26 -9.66 -14.08
N MET A 160 -1.00 -9.43 -13.71
CA MET A 160 -0.63 -8.83 -12.42
C MET A 160 -0.15 -7.40 -12.65
N ILE A 161 -0.86 -6.43 -12.09
CA ILE A 161 -0.52 -5.01 -12.19
C ILE A 161 0.17 -4.57 -10.91
N VAL A 162 1.34 -3.97 -11.05
CA VAL A 162 2.12 -3.43 -9.94
C VAL A 162 2.37 -1.93 -10.16
N PRO A 163 2.50 -1.13 -9.08
CA PRO A 163 2.62 0.32 -9.23
C PRO A 163 3.96 0.79 -9.79
N ARG A 164 5.03 -0.04 -9.74
CA ARG A 164 6.40 0.37 -10.06
C ARG A 164 7.22 -0.76 -10.69
N ILE A 165 8.15 -0.40 -11.56
CA ILE A 165 9.04 -1.34 -12.27
C ILE A 165 9.84 -2.23 -11.31
N ASP A 166 10.27 -1.70 -10.17
CA ASP A 166 11.03 -2.48 -9.17
C ASP A 166 10.23 -3.65 -8.60
N LEU A 167 8.90 -3.52 -8.59
CA LEU A 167 7.97 -4.56 -8.13
C LEU A 167 7.58 -5.56 -9.23
N VAL A 168 8.02 -5.36 -10.47
CA VAL A 168 7.79 -6.35 -11.57
C VAL A 168 8.71 -7.55 -11.42
N LEU A 169 9.95 -7.35 -10.98
CA LEU A 169 10.97 -8.40 -10.91
C LEU A 169 10.79 -9.33 -9.69
N GLN A 170 10.34 -8.79 -8.56
CA GLN A 170 10.28 -9.54 -7.30
C GLN A 170 9.28 -10.71 -7.36
N PRO A 171 8.02 -10.57 -7.82
CA PRO A 171 7.07 -11.67 -7.87
C PRO A 171 7.55 -12.84 -8.72
N ASN A 172 8.24 -12.59 -9.83
CA ASN A 172 8.79 -13.65 -10.67
C ASN A 172 9.78 -14.54 -9.89
N GLY A 173 10.72 -13.94 -9.15
CA GLY A 173 11.64 -14.67 -8.30
C GLY A 173 10.96 -15.43 -7.16
N ASP A 174 9.94 -14.84 -6.55
CA ASP A 174 9.17 -15.46 -5.48
C ASP A 174 8.29 -16.60 -6.00
N PHE A 175 7.63 -16.45 -7.15
CA PHE A 175 6.82 -17.51 -7.78
C PHE A 175 7.65 -18.74 -8.13
N ASN A 176 8.88 -18.56 -8.63
CA ASN A 176 9.79 -19.70 -8.87
C ASN A 176 10.15 -20.46 -7.58
N LYS A 177 10.33 -19.75 -6.45
CA LYS A 177 10.55 -20.39 -5.15
C LYS A 177 9.32 -21.12 -4.65
N TYR A 178 8.13 -20.53 -4.82
CA TYR A 178 6.86 -21.16 -4.41
C TYR A 178 6.51 -22.38 -5.27
N ASN A 179 6.97 -22.42 -6.52
CA ASN A 179 6.79 -23.52 -7.46
C ASN A 179 8.05 -24.42 -7.58
N SER A 180 8.83 -24.55 -6.51
CA SER A 180 10.09 -25.33 -6.54
C SER A 180 9.93 -26.79 -6.98
N GLY A 181 8.75 -27.39 -6.73
CA GLY A 181 8.38 -28.72 -7.21
C GLY A 181 7.87 -28.78 -8.66
N ASN A 182 7.85 -27.65 -9.40
CA ASN A 182 7.32 -27.53 -10.77
C ASN A 182 5.90 -28.11 -10.95
N LYS A 183 5.07 -28.03 -9.91
CA LYS A 183 3.70 -28.58 -9.92
C LYS A 183 2.75 -27.78 -10.81
N ILE A 184 3.07 -26.52 -11.09
CA ILE A 184 2.30 -25.62 -11.95
C ILE A 184 3.15 -25.23 -13.17
N ASP A 185 2.58 -25.30 -14.37
CA ASP A 185 3.21 -24.75 -15.58
C ASP A 185 3.12 -23.23 -15.58
N LEU A 186 4.08 -22.57 -14.94
CA LEU A 186 4.17 -21.13 -14.86
C LEU A 186 5.09 -20.57 -15.92
N LYS A 187 4.53 -19.74 -16.82
CA LYS A 187 5.25 -18.97 -17.83
C LYS A 187 5.03 -17.49 -17.57
N VAL A 188 5.95 -16.90 -16.82
CA VAL A 188 5.84 -15.48 -16.41
C VAL A 188 6.52 -14.58 -17.41
N GLN A 189 5.80 -13.59 -17.90
CA GLN A 189 6.35 -12.50 -18.70
C GLN A 189 6.26 -11.18 -17.95
N MET A 190 7.38 -10.46 -17.94
CA MET A 190 7.47 -9.10 -17.40
C MET A 190 7.23 -8.07 -18.49
N VAL A 191 6.27 -7.15 -18.26
CA VAL A 191 5.89 -6.08 -19.19
C VAL A 191 6.33 -4.74 -18.61
N TYR A 192 7.47 -4.22 -19.11
CA TYR A 192 8.00 -2.91 -18.71
C TYR A 192 8.65 -2.23 -19.91
N SER A 193 9.06 -0.96 -19.78
CA SER A 193 9.59 -0.15 -20.88
C SER A 193 10.60 -0.92 -21.77
N GLY A 194 10.26 -1.11 -23.05
CA GLY A 194 11.07 -1.81 -24.05
C GLY A 194 10.79 -3.31 -24.20
N SER A 195 9.98 -3.95 -23.35
CA SER A 195 9.56 -5.34 -23.54
C SER A 195 8.19 -5.40 -24.23
N LYS A 196 8.09 -6.12 -25.34
CA LYS A 196 6.81 -6.40 -25.98
C LYS A 196 6.20 -7.66 -25.41
N PRO A 197 4.87 -7.70 -25.11
CA PRO A 197 4.20 -8.91 -24.68
C PRO A 197 4.32 -10.02 -25.74
N THR A 198 4.65 -11.25 -25.32
CA THR A 198 4.64 -12.44 -26.16
C THR A 198 3.38 -13.26 -25.91
N LYS A 199 3.03 -14.18 -26.82
CA LYS A 199 1.80 -14.97 -26.69
C LYS A 199 1.96 -16.23 -25.82
N ASP A 200 3.17 -16.56 -25.37
CA ASP A 200 3.47 -17.85 -24.74
C ASP A 200 3.38 -17.87 -23.22
N ALA A 201 3.19 -16.72 -22.59
CA ALA A 201 3.07 -16.61 -21.14
C ALA A 201 1.63 -16.81 -20.67
N ASN A 202 1.46 -17.36 -19.47
CA ASN A 202 0.17 -17.44 -18.79
C ASN A 202 0.04 -16.42 -17.63
N ILE A 203 1.15 -15.82 -17.18
CA ILE A 203 1.15 -14.71 -16.21
C ILE A 203 1.94 -13.55 -16.80
N TYR A 204 1.32 -12.38 -16.83
CA TYR A 204 1.92 -11.13 -17.28
C TYR A 204 2.01 -10.16 -16.09
N ILE A 205 3.22 -9.72 -15.74
CA ILE A 205 3.45 -8.78 -14.64
C ILE A 205 3.90 -7.45 -15.23
N GLY A 206 3.10 -6.40 -15.07
CA GLY A 206 3.42 -5.10 -15.64
C GLY A 206 3.04 -3.91 -14.75
N THR A 207 3.56 -2.73 -15.09
CA THR A 207 3.16 -1.48 -14.44
C THR A 207 1.99 -0.84 -15.17
N TYR A 208 1.20 -0.02 -14.45
CA TYR A 208 0.12 0.78 -15.08
C TYR A 208 0.62 1.59 -16.29
N GLN A 209 1.83 2.18 -16.15
CA GLN A 209 2.41 3.02 -17.18
C GLN A 209 2.78 2.24 -18.44
N SER A 210 3.23 0.99 -18.29
CA SER A 210 3.59 0.13 -19.41
C SER A 210 2.34 -0.40 -20.11
N LEU A 211 1.33 -0.78 -19.34
CA LEU A 211 0.10 -1.40 -19.83
C LEU A 211 -0.88 -0.41 -20.50
N ARG A 212 -0.92 0.85 -20.05
CA ARG A 212 -1.86 1.85 -20.60
C ARG A 212 -1.71 2.12 -22.11
N ASN A 213 -0.57 1.78 -22.67
CA ASN A 213 -0.27 2.01 -24.10
C ASN A 213 -0.66 0.81 -24.97
N GLU A 214 -1.08 -0.30 -24.35
CA GLU A 214 -1.56 -1.46 -25.08
C GLU A 214 -2.97 -1.19 -25.64
N CYS A 215 -3.31 -1.83 -26.75
CA CYS A 215 -4.64 -1.71 -27.37
C CYS A 215 -5.69 -2.53 -26.60
N SER A 216 -6.95 -2.23 -26.82
CA SER A 216 -8.06 -2.92 -26.15
C SER A 216 -8.06 -4.43 -26.43
N GLU A 217 -7.65 -4.85 -27.63
CA GLU A 217 -7.53 -6.26 -28.03
C GLU A 217 -6.48 -7.02 -27.20
N PHE A 218 -5.43 -6.33 -26.73
CA PHE A 218 -4.46 -6.94 -25.82
C PHE A 218 -5.12 -7.39 -24.52
N PHE A 219 -6.05 -6.62 -24.00
CA PHE A 219 -6.70 -6.92 -22.73
C PHE A 219 -7.78 -8.00 -22.82
N THR A 220 -8.40 -8.20 -23.99
CA THR A 220 -9.45 -9.22 -24.15
C THR A 220 -8.95 -10.67 -24.03
N GLN A 221 -7.63 -10.87 -24.06
CA GLN A 221 -7.04 -12.20 -23.92
C GLN A 221 -6.85 -12.66 -22.46
N PHE A 222 -7.12 -11.80 -21.47
CA PHE A 222 -6.93 -12.11 -20.06
C PHE A 222 -8.27 -12.48 -19.40
N ASP A 223 -8.24 -13.53 -18.60
CA ASP A 223 -9.40 -14.00 -17.84
C ASP A 223 -9.36 -13.50 -16.38
N ALA A 224 -8.19 -13.07 -15.89
CA ALA A 224 -8.03 -12.59 -14.52
C ALA A 224 -7.06 -11.41 -14.44
N VAL A 225 -7.32 -10.51 -13.50
CA VAL A 225 -6.40 -9.42 -13.13
C VAL A 225 -6.23 -9.35 -11.61
N LEU A 226 -5.00 -9.14 -11.17
CA LEU A 226 -4.68 -8.81 -9.78
C LEU A 226 -3.87 -7.52 -9.74
N SER A 227 -4.32 -6.55 -8.94
CA SER A 227 -3.56 -5.32 -8.67
C SER A 227 -2.89 -5.42 -7.30
N ASP A 228 -1.57 -5.48 -7.28
CA ASP A 228 -0.81 -5.28 -6.02
C ASP A 228 -0.72 -3.78 -5.71
N GLU A 229 -0.78 -3.44 -4.43
CA GLU A 229 -0.93 -2.07 -3.94
C GLU A 229 -2.09 -1.34 -4.62
N CYS A 230 -3.26 -2.00 -4.70
CA CYS A 230 -4.44 -1.55 -5.43
C CYS A 230 -4.96 -0.17 -4.97
N HIS A 231 -4.57 0.32 -3.79
CA HIS A 231 -4.87 1.69 -3.36
C HIS A 231 -4.34 2.77 -4.32
N THR A 232 -3.40 2.43 -5.20
CA THR A 232 -2.88 3.31 -6.25
C THR A 232 -3.70 3.24 -7.55
N ALA A 233 -4.63 2.29 -7.66
CA ALA A 233 -5.41 1.98 -8.85
C ALA A 233 -6.63 2.93 -9.06
N THR A 234 -6.58 4.13 -8.51
CA THR A 234 -7.59 5.19 -8.67
C THR A 234 -7.26 6.18 -9.80
N ASN A 235 -6.13 5.97 -10.49
CA ASN A 235 -5.72 6.81 -11.61
C ASN A 235 -6.48 6.46 -12.91
N SER A 236 -6.57 7.42 -13.82
CA SER A 236 -7.32 7.30 -15.08
C SER A 236 -6.85 6.13 -15.96
N SER A 237 -5.56 5.81 -15.96
CA SER A 237 -5.02 4.70 -16.74
C SER A 237 -5.54 3.35 -16.27
N THR A 238 -5.58 3.14 -14.95
CA THR A 238 -6.11 1.91 -14.38
C THR A 238 -7.62 1.80 -14.58
N ILE A 239 -8.35 2.90 -14.36
CA ILE A 239 -9.79 2.94 -14.57
C ILE A 239 -10.11 2.55 -16.03
N LYS A 240 -9.37 3.09 -17.00
CA LYS A 240 -9.52 2.73 -18.42
C LYS A 240 -9.30 1.24 -18.65
N ILE A 241 -8.20 0.66 -18.16
CA ILE A 241 -7.90 -0.78 -18.26
C ILE A 241 -9.07 -1.61 -17.69
N MET A 242 -9.57 -1.25 -16.51
CA MET A 242 -10.64 -2.00 -15.84
C MET A 242 -12.00 -1.86 -16.54
N GLN A 243 -12.25 -0.75 -17.25
CA GLN A 243 -13.49 -0.52 -18.02
C GLN A 243 -13.46 -1.21 -19.39
N GLU A 244 -12.31 -1.27 -20.05
CA GLU A 244 -12.13 -1.93 -21.34
C GLU A 244 -12.09 -3.46 -21.23
N CYS A 245 -11.74 -3.99 -20.05
CA CYS A 245 -11.53 -5.40 -19.83
C CYS A 245 -12.60 -6.01 -18.94
N LYS A 246 -13.36 -6.95 -19.51
CA LYS A 246 -14.37 -7.72 -18.77
C LYS A 246 -13.75 -8.94 -18.13
N PHE A 247 -12.88 -8.74 -17.14
CA PHE A 247 -12.28 -9.85 -16.41
C PHE A 247 -13.30 -10.56 -15.52
N PRO A 248 -13.48 -11.88 -15.63
CA PRO A 248 -14.28 -12.65 -14.68
C PRO A 248 -13.71 -12.55 -13.25
N TYR A 249 -12.38 -12.57 -13.12
CA TYR A 249 -11.68 -12.50 -11.85
C TYR A 249 -10.93 -11.17 -11.72
N ARG A 250 -11.24 -10.39 -10.66
CA ARG A 250 -10.60 -9.10 -10.37
C ARG A 250 -10.20 -9.02 -8.93
N PHE A 251 -8.92 -8.91 -8.66
CA PHE A 251 -8.39 -8.92 -7.31
C PHE A 251 -7.57 -7.67 -6.99
N GLY A 252 -7.79 -7.11 -5.80
CA GLY A 252 -6.97 -6.05 -5.25
C GLY A 252 -6.29 -6.47 -3.97
N LEU A 253 -4.96 -6.33 -3.87
CA LEU A 253 -4.19 -6.52 -2.65
C LEU A 253 -3.59 -5.19 -2.22
N SER A 254 -3.69 -4.84 -0.94
CA SER A 254 -3.04 -3.65 -0.39
C SER A 254 -2.88 -3.73 1.12
N GLY A 255 -1.90 -3.01 1.66
CA GLY A 255 -1.77 -2.76 3.11
C GLY A 255 -2.74 -1.71 3.61
N THR A 256 -3.27 -0.88 2.72
CA THR A 256 -4.18 0.23 3.03
C THR A 256 -5.16 0.41 1.89
N ILE A 257 -6.44 0.37 2.19
CA ILE A 257 -7.51 0.65 1.21
C ILE A 257 -8.28 1.87 1.72
N PRO A 258 -8.43 2.94 0.92
CA PRO A 258 -9.18 4.12 1.34
C PRO A 258 -10.66 3.79 1.53
N GLY A 259 -11.27 4.37 2.57
CA GLY A 259 -12.71 4.26 2.81
C GLY A 259 -13.53 5.06 1.79
N THR A 260 -14.84 4.83 1.77
CA THR A 260 -15.80 5.40 0.80
C THR A 260 -16.21 6.85 1.06
N LYS A 261 -15.54 7.54 2.00
CA LYS A 261 -15.76 8.98 2.24
C LYS A 261 -15.48 9.82 1.00
N PHE A 262 -14.48 9.45 0.21
CA PHE A 262 -14.10 10.07 -1.06
C PHE A 262 -14.27 9.09 -2.21
N ALA A 263 -14.26 9.62 -3.42
CA ALA A 263 -14.41 8.84 -4.65
C ALA A 263 -13.38 7.71 -4.79
N ASP A 264 -12.16 7.87 -4.28
CA ASP A 264 -11.08 6.87 -4.38
C ASP A 264 -11.53 5.49 -3.86
N GLY A 265 -12.18 5.43 -2.68
CA GLY A 265 -12.65 4.17 -2.12
C GLY A 265 -13.72 3.50 -2.97
N LEU A 266 -14.70 4.29 -3.44
CA LEU A 266 -15.77 3.75 -4.28
C LEU A 266 -15.26 3.38 -5.69
N THR A 267 -14.25 4.08 -6.22
CA THR A 267 -13.55 3.70 -7.46
C THR A 267 -12.92 2.32 -7.33
N LEU A 268 -12.25 2.04 -6.21
CA LEU A 268 -11.65 0.72 -5.98
C LEU A 268 -12.70 -0.37 -5.84
N ILE A 269 -13.78 -0.12 -5.11
CA ILE A 269 -14.91 -1.05 -5.00
C ILE A 269 -15.52 -1.30 -6.37
N SER A 270 -15.74 -0.28 -7.18
CA SER A 270 -16.30 -0.41 -8.52
C SER A 270 -15.40 -1.21 -9.48
N ASN A 271 -14.08 -1.12 -9.32
CA ASN A 271 -13.11 -1.82 -10.15
C ASN A 271 -12.86 -3.26 -9.71
N PHE A 272 -12.70 -3.50 -8.41
CA PHE A 272 -12.24 -4.79 -7.86
C PHE A 272 -13.31 -5.52 -7.04
N GLY A 273 -14.26 -4.82 -6.44
CA GLY A 273 -15.22 -5.38 -5.53
C GLY A 273 -14.99 -5.01 -4.06
N PRO A 274 -15.76 -5.62 -3.15
CA PRO A 274 -15.70 -5.30 -1.73
C PRO A 274 -14.40 -5.77 -1.06
N ILE A 275 -14.06 -5.17 0.08
CA ILE A 275 -13.03 -5.71 0.97
C ILE A 275 -13.61 -6.94 1.67
N ILE A 276 -13.01 -8.11 1.47
CA ILE A 276 -13.49 -9.39 2.04
C ILE A 276 -12.61 -9.90 3.18
N VAL A 277 -11.40 -9.38 3.28
CA VAL A 277 -10.41 -9.70 4.32
C VAL A 277 -9.71 -8.42 4.74
N ASP A 278 -9.58 -8.21 6.05
CA ASP A 278 -8.81 -7.11 6.65
C ASP A 278 -7.95 -7.67 7.81
N ILE A 279 -6.65 -7.88 7.54
CA ILE A 279 -5.69 -8.42 8.50
C ILE A 279 -4.74 -7.31 8.92
N LYS A 280 -4.84 -6.89 10.17
CA LYS A 280 -4.00 -5.86 10.77
C LYS A 280 -2.64 -6.43 11.23
N ALA A 281 -1.64 -5.55 11.30
CA ALA A 281 -0.31 -5.94 11.79
C ALA A 281 -0.36 -6.48 13.21
N LYS A 282 -1.17 -5.91 14.08
CA LYS A 282 -1.35 -6.35 15.46
C LYS A 282 -1.77 -7.81 15.57
N GLN A 283 -2.76 -8.25 14.77
CA GLN A 283 -3.18 -9.65 14.74
C GLN A 283 -2.00 -10.58 14.39
N LEU A 284 -1.22 -10.25 13.36
CA LEU A 284 -0.08 -11.06 12.96
C LEU A 284 1.06 -11.07 13.98
N GLN A 285 1.20 -9.99 14.76
CA GLN A 285 2.13 -9.91 15.88
C GLN A 285 1.70 -10.81 17.05
N ASP A 286 0.43 -10.75 17.44
CA ASP A 286 -0.14 -11.55 18.53
C ASP A 286 -0.06 -13.05 18.22
N GLU A 287 -0.24 -13.43 16.96
CA GLU A 287 -0.08 -14.79 16.48
C GLU A 287 1.40 -15.19 16.23
N GLY A 288 2.34 -14.28 16.42
CA GLY A 288 3.79 -14.52 16.27
C GLY A 288 4.26 -14.70 14.83
N PHE A 289 3.47 -14.32 13.82
CA PHE A 289 3.84 -14.43 12.40
C PHE A 289 4.80 -13.34 11.93
N ILE A 290 4.79 -12.19 12.57
CA ILE A 290 5.72 -11.09 12.32
C ILE A 290 6.33 -10.62 13.64
N SER A 291 7.44 -9.90 13.55
CA SER A 291 8.13 -9.35 14.73
C SER A 291 7.26 -8.33 15.47
N ASN A 292 7.36 -8.32 16.78
CA ASN A 292 6.81 -7.25 17.60
C ASN A 292 7.58 -5.95 17.35
N CYS A 293 6.95 -4.80 17.66
CA CYS A 293 7.63 -3.52 17.59
C CYS A 293 7.27 -2.61 18.77
N LYS A 294 8.10 -1.61 19.00
CA LYS A 294 7.77 -0.46 19.83
C LYS A 294 8.18 0.82 19.11
N ILE A 295 7.24 1.75 19.02
CA ILE A 295 7.46 3.04 18.37
C ILE A 295 7.76 4.08 19.45
N ASN A 296 8.92 4.71 19.37
CA ASN A 296 9.30 5.84 20.20
C ASN A 296 9.17 7.11 19.36
N GLN A 297 8.11 7.88 19.55
CA GLN A 297 7.97 9.17 18.92
C GLN A 297 8.75 10.20 19.74
N LEU A 298 9.86 10.66 19.17
CA LEU A 298 10.76 11.62 19.78
C LEU A 298 10.38 13.03 19.31
N ARG A 299 9.76 13.83 20.19
CA ARG A 299 9.39 15.22 19.91
C ARG A 299 10.52 16.14 20.32
N PHE A 300 11.20 16.72 19.36
CA PHE A 300 12.21 17.74 19.57
C PHE A 300 11.55 19.08 19.86
N ASP A 301 11.71 19.58 21.07
CA ASP A 301 11.18 20.87 21.51
C ASP A 301 12.28 21.93 21.46
N TYR A 302 12.08 22.93 20.64
CA TYR A 302 12.98 24.06 20.46
C TYR A 302 12.72 25.10 21.56
N THR A 303 13.66 25.24 22.47
CA THR A 303 13.49 26.02 23.69
C THR A 303 13.42 27.53 23.50
N SER A 304 13.80 28.07 22.34
CA SER A 304 13.81 29.51 22.07
C SER A 304 12.41 30.05 21.76
N GLU A 305 11.80 30.76 22.71
CA GLU A 305 10.51 31.44 22.50
C GLU A 305 10.58 32.48 21.36
N ARG A 306 11.69 33.19 21.20
CA ARG A 306 11.93 34.11 20.08
C ARG A 306 11.84 33.41 18.74
N GLN A 307 12.35 32.19 18.63
CA GLN A 307 12.32 31.39 17.41
C GLN A 307 10.90 30.93 17.09
N LYS A 308 10.14 30.49 18.10
CA LYS A 308 8.73 30.12 17.96
C LYS A 308 7.89 31.30 17.49
N GLU A 309 8.16 32.49 18.00
CA GLU A 309 7.47 33.73 17.59
C GLU A 309 7.83 34.13 16.16
N ASN A 310 9.08 34.04 15.76
CA ASN A 310 9.50 34.28 14.38
C ASN A 310 8.74 33.39 13.38
N PHE A 311 8.58 32.07 13.68
CA PHE A 311 7.77 31.18 12.85
C PHE A 311 6.29 31.58 12.79
N LYS A 312 5.69 31.97 13.92
CA LYS A 312 4.30 32.46 13.96
C LYS A 312 4.12 33.70 13.09
N ASN A 313 5.06 34.63 13.15
CA ASN A 313 5.01 35.86 12.36
C ASN A 313 5.21 35.60 10.87
N ALA A 314 6.19 34.74 10.49
CA ALA A 314 6.40 34.30 9.12
C ALA A 314 5.14 33.62 8.55
N LYS A 315 4.47 32.78 9.34
CA LYS A 315 3.21 32.14 8.92
C LYS A 315 2.10 33.16 8.65
N LYS A 316 1.93 34.16 9.55
CA LYS A 316 0.93 35.21 9.35
C LYS A 316 1.18 36.01 8.06
N GLU A 317 2.44 36.37 7.80
CA GLU A 317 2.81 37.10 6.58
C GLU A 317 2.59 36.27 5.30
N LEU A 318 3.04 35.00 5.29
CA LEU A 318 2.84 34.11 4.14
C LEU A 318 1.34 33.87 3.85
N VAL A 319 0.51 33.75 4.88
CA VAL A 319 -0.94 33.61 4.70
C VAL A 319 -1.57 34.85 4.13
N LYS A 320 -1.18 36.06 4.62
CA LYS A 320 -1.68 37.36 4.11
C LYS A 320 -1.42 37.56 2.61
N VAL A 321 -0.25 37.11 2.13
CA VAL A 321 0.12 37.23 0.71
C VAL A 321 -0.28 36.00 -0.15
N GLY A 322 -1.14 35.12 0.38
CA GLY A 322 -1.62 33.92 -0.34
C GLY A 322 -0.58 32.81 -0.53
N LYS A 323 0.56 32.87 0.15
CA LYS A 323 1.69 31.94 0.05
C LYS A 323 1.80 30.96 1.23
N GLY A 324 0.70 30.66 1.90
CA GLY A 324 0.67 29.77 3.07
C GLY A 324 1.30 28.38 2.84
N SER A 325 1.29 27.90 1.58
CA SER A 325 1.97 26.62 1.21
C SER A 325 3.49 26.68 1.32
N GLU A 326 4.11 27.85 1.22
CA GLU A 326 5.56 28.04 1.36
C GLU A 326 6.02 27.85 2.81
N MET A 327 5.09 27.96 3.79
CA MET A 327 5.41 27.76 5.20
C MET A 327 5.97 26.35 5.48
N TYR A 328 5.45 25.33 4.81
CA TYR A 328 5.96 23.97 4.94
C TYR A 328 7.43 23.86 4.45
N GLN A 329 7.77 24.57 3.39
CA GLN A 329 9.16 24.59 2.89
C GLN A 329 10.09 25.30 3.87
N LEU A 330 9.61 26.39 4.49
CA LEU A 330 10.37 27.10 5.52
C LEU A 330 10.64 26.24 6.76
N GLU A 331 9.62 25.51 7.24
CA GLU A 331 9.77 24.57 8.35
C GLU A 331 10.78 23.47 8.03
N ASN A 332 10.66 22.82 6.85
CA ASN A 332 11.58 21.78 6.40
C ASN A 332 13.03 22.30 6.29
N LYS A 333 13.22 23.48 5.71
CA LYS A 333 14.54 24.07 5.59
C LYS A 333 15.18 24.26 6.97
N PHE A 334 14.45 24.85 7.91
CA PHE A 334 14.92 25.06 9.27
C PHE A 334 15.29 23.73 9.95
N VAL A 335 14.43 22.71 9.86
CA VAL A 335 14.65 21.38 10.46
C VAL A 335 15.92 20.74 9.91
N ASN A 336 16.16 20.82 8.60
CA ASN A 336 17.32 20.23 7.94
C ASN A 336 18.62 20.99 8.21
N GLU A 337 18.56 22.31 8.41
CA GLU A 337 19.73 23.17 8.68
C GLU A 337 20.07 23.30 10.18
N SER A 338 19.21 22.86 11.09
CA SER A 338 19.43 22.96 12.54
C SER A 338 20.57 22.07 13.02
N GLU A 339 21.71 22.69 13.43
CA GLU A 339 22.87 21.96 13.95
C GLU A 339 22.55 21.15 15.23
N ARG A 340 21.84 21.77 16.18
CA ARG A 340 21.46 21.08 17.45
C ARG A 340 20.61 19.84 17.18
N ARG A 341 19.70 19.94 16.22
CA ARG A 341 18.89 18.80 15.79
C ARG A 341 19.76 17.72 15.15
N PHE A 342 20.65 18.13 14.25
CA PHE A 342 21.56 17.22 13.58
C PHE A 342 22.43 16.45 14.59
N ASP A 343 23.06 17.16 15.52
CA ASP A 343 23.89 16.56 16.57
C ASP A 343 23.12 15.55 17.42
N MET A 344 21.87 15.88 17.77
CA MET A 344 21.01 14.94 18.51
C MET A 344 20.70 13.69 17.69
N VAL A 345 20.36 13.84 16.41
CA VAL A 345 20.05 12.72 15.50
C VAL A 345 21.26 11.79 15.35
N VAL A 346 22.43 12.33 15.03
CA VAL A 346 23.63 11.49 14.84
C VAL A 346 24.12 10.86 16.15
N LYS A 347 23.95 11.53 17.29
CA LYS A 347 24.20 10.98 18.61
C LYS A 347 23.28 9.80 18.95
N LEU A 348 22.02 9.86 18.55
CA LEU A 348 21.10 8.73 18.72
C LEU A 348 21.49 7.55 17.81
N LEU A 349 21.85 7.82 16.56
CA LEU A 349 22.26 6.82 15.57
C LEU A 349 23.58 6.13 15.95
N SER A 350 24.57 6.88 16.45
CA SER A 350 25.86 6.33 16.86
C SER A 350 25.76 5.32 18.01
N LYS A 351 24.74 5.45 18.87
CA LYS A 351 24.49 4.55 20.01
C LYS A 351 23.74 3.26 19.65
N THR A 352 23.29 3.08 18.43
CA THR A 352 22.66 1.82 18.01
C THR A 352 23.71 0.71 17.93
N ASN A 353 23.35 -0.52 18.25
CA ASN A 353 24.26 -1.67 18.29
C ASN A 353 23.78 -2.85 17.45
N LYS A 354 22.84 -2.63 16.53
CA LYS A 354 22.28 -3.62 15.59
C LYS A 354 21.94 -2.95 14.28
N ASN A 355 21.69 -3.72 13.26
CA ASN A 355 21.34 -3.21 11.94
C ASN A 355 20.21 -2.20 12.03
N THR A 356 20.49 -1.02 11.51
CA THR A 356 19.65 0.17 11.62
C THR A 356 19.36 0.73 10.24
N MET A 357 18.08 1.02 9.96
CA MET A 357 17.64 1.73 8.76
C MET A 357 17.28 3.16 9.15
N VAL A 358 17.88 4.13 8.46
CA VAL A 358 17.62 5.56 8.65
C VAL A 358 16.91 6.08 7.42
N LEU A 359 15.70 6.62 7.57
CA LEU A 359 14.85 7.05 6.47
C LEU A 359 14.74 8.57 6.42
N PHE A 360 15.19 9.13 5.30
CA PHE A 360 15.19 10.56 5.05
C PHE A 360 14.33 10.94 3.83
N LYS A 361 13.89 12.20 3.79
CA LYS A 361 13.19 12.80 2.64
C LYS A 361 14.11 13.72 1.84
N ASP A 362 14.86 14.58 2.54
CA ASP A 362 15.81 15.51 1.93
C ASP A 362 17.16 14.83 1.68
N ARG A 363 17.64 14.88 0.44
CA ARG A 363 18.85 14.17 0.00
C ARG A 363 20.13 14.72 0.64
N GLU A 364 20.22 16.03 0.73
CA GLU A 364 21.42 16.67 1.30
C GLU A 364 21.50 16.39 2.79
N TYR A 365 20.37 16.38 3.49
CA TYR A 365 20.32 15.97 4.90
C TYR A 365 20.73 14.49 5.07
N GLY A 366 20.24 13.60 4.19
CA GLY A 366 20.62 12.18 4.18
C GLY A 366 22.12 11.97 3.92
N LYS A 367 22.71 12.67 2.95
CA LYS A 367 24.15 12.64 2.66
C LYS A 367 24.98 13.17 3.83
N ARG A 368 24.50 14.22 4.50
CA ARG A 368 25.14 14.79 5.68
C ARG A 368 25.20 13.77 6.84
N ILE A 369 24.09 13.06 7.11
CA ILE A 369 24.05 11.98 8.10
C ILE A 369 25.02 10.85 7.72
N PHE A 370 25.00 10.41 6.47
CA PHE A 370 25.88 9.37 5.95
C PHE A 370 27.36 9.72 6.14
N LYS A 371 27.77 10.92 5.74
CA LYS A 371 29.15 11.41 5.86
C LYS A 371 29.59 11.43 7.31
N TRP A 372 28.78 12.03 8.19
CA TRP A 372 29.13 12.14 9.62
C TRP A 372 29.29 10.76 10.26
N LEU A 373 28.35 9.83 10.03
CA LEU A 373 28.43 8.47 10.58
C LEU A 373 29.67 7.73 10.09
N LYS A 374 30.03 7.88 8.82
CA LYS A 374 31.22 7.26 8.22
C LYS A 374 32.53 7.79 8.84
N GLU A 375 32.58 9.06 9.17
CA GLU A 375 33.77 9.73 9.73
C GLU A 375 33.88 9.55 11.25
N ASN A 376 32.77 9.39 11.96
CA ASN A 376 32.75 9.45 13.43
C ASN A 376 32.32 8.12 14.10
N THR A 377 32.17 7.04 13.35
CA THR A 377 31.83 5.71 13.91
C THR A 377 32.65 4.62 13.24
N THR A 378 32.80 3.48 13.93
CA THR A 378 33.45 2.27 13.38
C THR A 378 32.45 1.36 12.64
N LYS A 379 31.18 1.76 12.54
CA LYS A 379 30.12 1.00 11.92
C LYS A 379 30.29 0.94 10.40
N MET A 380 29.73 -0.11 9.82
CA MET A 380 29.59 -0.20 8.37
C MET A 380 28.37 0.65 7.92
N ILE A 381 28.63 1.71 7.17
CA ILE A 381 27.56 2.66 6.74
C ILE A 381 27.35 2.55 5.24
N TYR A 382 26.10 2.39 4.82
CA TYR A 382 25.66 2.42 3.44
C TYR A 382 24.69 3.57 3.18
N TYR A 383 24.67 4.07 1.95
CA TYR A 383 23.75 5.10 1.49
C TYR A 383 23.00 4.64 0.24
N ILE A 384 21.69 4.84 0.21
CA ILE A 384 20.83 4.49 -0.94
C ILE A 384 19.80 5.59 -1.17
N ASP A 385 19.77 6.11 -2.41
CA ASP A 385 18.69 6.96 -2.91
C ASP A 385 18.25 6.51 -4.32
N GLY A 386 17.44 7.36 -5.01
CA GLY A 386 16.90 7.05 -6.33
C GLY A 386 17.96 6.91 -7.44
N GLU A 387 19.16 7.47 -7.26
CA GLU A 387 20.25 7.48 -8.27
C GLU A 387 21.17 6.27 -8.17
N ILE A 388 21.16 5.55 -7.03
CA ILE A 388 22.02 4.38 -6.86
C ILE A 388 21.55 3.22 -7.75
N ASP A 389 22.48 2.63 -8.48
CA ASP A 389 22.23 1.50 -9.39
C ASP A 389 21.59 0.30 -8.67
N LYS A 390 20.73 -0.44 -9.37
CA LYS A 390 20.01 -1.60 -8.82
C LYS A 390 20.94 -2.71 -8.36
N LYS A 391 22.04 -2.97 -9.07
CA LYS A 391 23.01 -4.00 -8.68
C LYS A 391 23.70 -3.65 -7.37
N VAL A 392 24.07 -2.38 -7.18
CA VAL A 392 24.67 -1.89 -5.95
C VAL A 392 23.70 -2.00 -4.76
N ARG A 393 22.41 -1.66 -4.98
CA ARG A 393 21.38 -1.83 -3.95
C ARG A 393 21.23 -3.29 -3.53
N GLU A 394 21.26 -4.22 -4.49
CA GLU A 394 21.17 -5.65 -4.20
C GLU A 394 22.40 -6.18 -3.45
N GLU A 395 23.60 -5.70 -3.77
CA GLU A 395 24.80 -6.04 -2.99
C GLU A 395 24.71 -5.54 -1.56
N ILE A 396 24.28 -4.30 -1.35
CA ILE A 396 24.07 -3.73 -0.01
C ILE A 396 23.05 -4.59 0.75
N ARG A 397 21.93 -4.95 0.11
CA ARG A 397 20.92 -5.83 0.69
C ARG A 397 21.54 -7.13 1.19
N LYS A 398 22.27 -7.85 0.32
CA LYS A 398 22.93 -9.12 0.65
C LYS A 398 23.91 -8.97 1.83
N ARG A 399 24.68 -7.88 1.85
CA ARG A 399 25.62 -7.61 2.95
C ARG A 399 24.89 -7.37 4.27
N MET A 400 23.77 -6.64 4.26
CA MET A 400 22.97 -6.39 5.47
C MET A 400 22.31 -7.64 6.03
N GLU A 401 21.97 -8.64 5.19
CA GLU A 401 21.43 -9.91 5.69
C GLU A 401 22.46 -10.72 6.50
N ILE A 402 23.74 -10.58 6.19
CA ILE A 402 24.83 -11.38 6.79
C ILE A 402 25.52 -10.61 7.92
N LYS A 403 25.70 -9.30 7.77
CA LYS A 403 26.48 -8.47 8.71
C LYS A 403 25.59 -7.88 9.82
N ASN A 404 26.17 -7.69 10.98
CA ASN A 404 25.55 -7.02 12.12
C ASN A 404 26.18 -5.64 12.34
N ASP A 405 25.47 -4.77 13.02
CA ASP A 405 25.87 -3.37 13.34
C ASP A 405 26.12 -2.51 12.09
N VAL A 406 25.28 -2.70 11.09
CA VAL A 406 25.27 -1.92 9.84
C VAL A 406 24.23 -0.82 9.92
N VAL A 407 24.55 0.38 9.43
CA VAL A 407 23.60 1.48 9.27
C VAL A 407 23.36 1.73 7.78
N LEU A 408 22.10 1.63 7.36
CA LEU A 408 21.64 1.97 6.03
C LEU A 408 20.91 3.31 6.07
N VAL A 409 21.48 4.33 5.46
CA VAL A 409 20.84 5.64 5.26
C VAL A 409 20.15 5.62 3.90
N ALA A 410 18.81 5.60 3.89
CA ALA A 410 18.03 5.41 2.67
C ALA A 410 16.92 6.46 2.52
N SER A 411 16.61 6.86 1.28
CA SER A 411 15.44 7.72 1.04
C SER A 411 14.14 6.95 1.25
N PHE A 412 13.07 7.60 1.74
CA PHE A 412 11.74 6.99 1.84
C PHE A 412 11.28 6.39 0.51
N GLY A 413 11.49 7.10 -0.60
CA GLY A 413 11.13 6.63 -1.93
C GLY A 413 11.82 5.31 -2.29
N THR A 414 13.11 5.20 -2.04
CA THR A 414 13.89 3.99 -2.35
C THR A 414 13.59 2.86 -1.37
N SER A 415 13.35 3.16 -0.11
CA SER A 415 13.00 2.13 0.87
C SER A 415 11.62 1.54 0.57
N SER A 416 10.68 2.30 0.02
CA SER A 416 9.37 1.77 -0.43
C SER A 416 9.47 0.88 -1.68
N THR A 417 10.59 0.88 -2.39
CA THR A 417 10.79 0.25 -3.69
C THR A 417 11.75 -0.95 -3.65
N GLY A 418 11.35 -2.05 -3.04
CA GLY A 418 12.01 -3.33 -3.34
C GLY A 418 13.24 -3.72 -2.52
N ILE A 419 13.75 -2.91 -1.60
CA ILE A 419 14.82 -3.36 -0.69
C ILE A 419 14.20 -4.17 0.45
N SER A 420 14.27 -5.49 0.35
CA SER A 420 13.78 -6.42 1.36
C SER A 420 14.94 -6.93 2.20
N ILE A 421 15.05 -6.49 3.44
CA ILE A 421 16.08 -6.90 4.38
C ILE A 421 15.39 -7.43 5.64
N ASN A 422 15.64 -8.70 6.00
CA ASN A 422 15.07 -9.28 7.21
C ASN A 422 15.82 -8.85 8.47
N ASN A 423 17.13 -8.67 8.35
CA ASN A 423 18.03 -8.36 9.45
C ASN A 423 18.03 -6.85 9.81
N ILE A 424 16.86 -6.24 10.09
CA ILE A 424 16.71 -4.84 10.55
C ILE A 424 16.08 -4.85 11.95
N PHE A 425 16.78 -4.27 12.91
CA PHE A 425 16.34 -4.18 14.32
C PHE A 425 15.93 -2.77 14.74
N ASN A 426 16.42 -1.73 14.06
CA ASN A 426 16.07 -0.35 14.34
C ASN A 426 15.66 0.37 13.05
N ILE A 427 14.62 1.19 13.13
CA ILE A 427 14.21 2.10 12.06
C ILE A 427 14.12 3.51 12.62
N PHE A 428 14.76 4.47 11.97
CA PHE A 428 14.70 5.88 12.31
C PHE A 428 13.99 6.66 11.18
N PHE A 429 12.92 7.35 11.50
CA PHE A 429 12.32 8.36 10.65
C PHE A 429 12.94 9.71 11.03
N VAL A 430 13.93 10.16 10.26
CA VAL A 430 14.64 11.42 10.55
C VAL A 430 14.06 12.61 9.79
N SER A 431 13.08 12.39 8.95
CA SER A 431 12.32 13.43 8.26
C SER A 431 10.82 13.17 8.40
N SER A 432 10.03 14.23 8.44
CA SER A 432 8.58 14.13 8.58
C SER A 432 7.93 13.59 7.30
N TYR A 433 7.07 12.60 7.46
CA TYR A 433 6.28 12.02 6.39
C TYR A 433 4.85 11.72 6.86
N LYS A 434 3.84 11.96 6.00
CA LYS A 434 2.42 11.78 6.35
C LYS A 434 1.71 10.67 5.57
N SER A 435 2.32 10.13 4.52
CA SER A 435 1.69 9.10 3.70
C SER A 435 1.54 7.80 4.49
N ILE A 436 0.30 7.38 4.71
CA ILE A 436 -0.05 6.14 5.44
C ILE A 436 0.68 4.95 4.83
N SER A 437 0.58 4.76 3.52
CA SER A 437 1.22 3.63 2.83
C SER A 437 2.73 3.62 3.01
N THR A 438 3.39 4.78 2.88
CA THR A 438 4.85 4.87 3.03
C THR A 438 5.30 4.57 4.46
N VAL A 439 4.58 5.08 5.46
CA VAL A 439 4.88 4.81 6.88
C VAL A 439 4.73 3.32 7.17
N LEU A 440 3.60 2.70 6.78
CA LEU A 440 3.34 1.28 7.03
C LEU A 440 4.29 0.36 6.27
N GLN A 441 4.61 0.67 5.01
CA GLN A 441 5.61 -0.08 4.25
C GLN A 441 7.00 0.00 4.89
N SER A 442 7.37 1.16 5.41
CA SER A 442 8.65 1.36 6.10
C SER A 442 8.73 0.57 7.40
N ILE A 443 7.68 0.63 8.23
CA ILE A 443 7.56 -0.17 9.45
C ILE A 443 7.58 -1.66 9.12
N GLY A 444 6.78 -2.08 8.15
CA GLY A 444 6.65 -3.48 7.75
C GLY A 444 7.96 -4.15 7.34
N ARG A 445 8.93 -3.39 6.83
CA ARG A 445 10.26 -3.96 6.55
C ARG A 445 10.96 -4.44 7.81
N GLY A 446 10.82 -3.72 8.91
CA GLY A 446 11.33 -4.15 10.21
C GLY A 446 10.53 -5.30 10.81
N LEU A 447 9.25 -5.45 10.48
CA LEU A 447 8.40 -6.46 11.09
C LEU A 447 8.62 -7.89 10.57
N ARG A 448 9.44 -8.08 9.55
CA ARG A 448 9.78 -9.43 9.09
C ARG A 448 10.50 -10.20 10.18
N LYS A 449 9.92 -11.34 10.53
CA LYS A 449 10.51 -12.28 11.48
C LYS A 449 11.62 -13.06 10.78
N ASP A 450 12.72 -13.30 11.49
CA ASP A 450 13.77 -14.19 11.03
C ASP A 450 14.24 -15.02 12.22
N GLU A 451 13.80 -16.26 12.23
CA GLU A 451 14.08 -17.19 13.33
C GLU A 451 15.55 -17.62 13.37
N LYS A 452 16.23 -17.64 12.20
CA LYS A 452 17.65 -18.05 12.10
C LYS A 452 18.56 -17.08 12.86
N ILE A 453 18.19 -15.78 12.93
CA ILE A 453 18.94 -14.76 13.65
C ILE A 453 18.27 -14.35 14.97
N GLY A 454 17.21 -15.06 15.39
CA GLY A 454 16.48 -14.78 16.63
C GLY A 454 15.79 -13.42 16.64
N LYS A 455 15.41 -12.89 15.47
CA LYS A 455 14.77 -11.58 15.37
C LYS A 455 13.27 -11.70 15.61
N THR A 456 12.84 -11.19 16.76
CA THR A 456 11.42 -11.16 17.18
C THR A 456 10.91 -9.75 17.48
N PHE A 457 11.79 -8.73 17.46
CA PHE A 457 11.46 -7.38 17.91
C PHE A 457 12.17 -6.30 17.09
N VAL A 458 11.49 -5.17 16.85
CA VAL A 458 12.01 -3.98 16.16
C VAL A 458 11.73 -2.72 16.98
N LYS A 459 12.73 -1.84 17.10
CA LYS A 459 12.57 -0.50 17.66
C LYS A 459 12.42 0.52 16.53
N ILE A 460 11.39 1.35 16.62
CA ILE A 460 11.13 2.42 15.66
C ILE A 460 11.28 3.75 16.40
N PHE A 461 12.08 4.64 15.85
CA PHE A 461 12.28 5.99 16.35
C PHE A 461 11.71 6.98 15.35
N ASP A 462 10.60 7.57 15.71
CA ASP A 462 9.87 8.55 14.88
C ASP A 462 10.18 9.96 15.38
N ILE A 463 11.08 10.65 14.69
CA ILE A 463 11.47 12.02 15.05
C ILE A 463 10.48 13.01 14.48
N SER A 464 10.02 13.91 15.33
CA SER A 464 9.13 15.02 14.98
C SER A 464 9.59 16.32 15.66
N ASP A 465 9.37 17.44 15.01
CA ASP A 465 9.89 18.74 15.40
C ASP A 465 8.75 19.65 15.86
N ASP A 466 8.77 20.07 17.14
CA ASP A 466 7.79 20.99 17.74
C ASP A 466 8.29 22.43 17.66
N LEU A 467 8.17 23.00 16.47
CA LEU A 467 8.70 24.36 16.17
C LEU A 467 7.84 25.45 16.77
N TYR A 468 6.52 25.31 16.71
CA TYR A 468 5.51 26.22 17.27
C TYR A 468 4.12 25.58 17.21
N SER A 469 3.17 26.15 17.93
CA SER A 469 1.78 25.64 17.92
C SER A 469 1.14 25.67 16.54
N GLY A 470 0.78 24.51 16.01
CA GLY A 470 0.15 24.34 14.70
C GLY A 470 1.12 24.29 13.52
N CYS A 471 2.39 23.92 13.73
CA CYS A 471 3.35 23.63 12.66
C CYS A 471 2.97 22.36 11.88
N TYR A 472 3.41 22.27 10.62
CA TYR A 472 3.16 21.12 9.76
C TYR A 472 3.85 19.86 10.27
N GLU A 473 5.06 19.99 10.84
CA GLU A 473 5.80 18.87 11.42
C GLU A 473 4.99 18.14 12.49
N MET A 474 4.37 18.88 13.43
CA MET A 474 3.50 18.32 14.45
C MET A 474 2.15 17.84 13.91
N ALA A 475 1.63 18.44 12.84
CA ALA A 475 0.43 17.94 12.17
C ALA A 475 0.70 16.56 11.55
N HIS A 476 1.83 16.38 10.86
CA HIS A 476 2.25 15.09 10.31
C HIS A 476 2.51 14.05 11.43
N ALA A 477 3.11 14.45 12.55
CA ALA A 477 3.32 13.56 13.70
C ALA A 477 1.99 13.04 14.27
N ARG A 478 0.97 13.89 14.38
CA ARG A 478 -0.38 13.48 14.81
C ARG A 478 -1.04 12.50 13.83
N GLU A 479 -0.88 12.72 12.52
CA GLU A 479 -1.40 11.77 11.53
C GLU A 479 -0.68 10.41 11.63
N ARG A 480 0.63 10.38 11.90
CA ARG A 480 1.34 9.10 12.15
C ARG A 480 0.86 8.38 13.41
N ILE A 481 0.55 9.12 14.49
CA ILE A 481 -0.03 8.51 15.70
C ILE A 481 -1.36 7.80 15.38
N LYS A 482 -2.24 8.43 14.61
CA LYS A 482 -3.50 7.79 14.19
C LYS A 482 -3.23 6.47 13.45
N ILE A 483 -2.22 6.45 12.56
CA ILE A 483 -1.82 5.23 11.87
C ILE A 483 -1.37 4.15 12.86
N TYR A 484 -0.59 4.52 13.89
CA TYR A 484 -0.13 3.58 14.90
C TYR A 484 -1.28 3.00 15.70
N GLU A 485 -2.25 3.82 16.09
CA GLU A 485 -3.48 3.43 16.78
C GLU A 485 -4.36 2.51 15.93
N GLU A 486 -4.60 2.86 14.66
CA GLU A 486 -5.38 2.06 13.71
C GLU A 486 -4.77 0.67 13.45
N GLN A 487 -3.43 0.56 13.48
CA GLN A 487 -2.72 -0.71 13.30
C GLN A 487 -2.47 -1.46 14.61
N GLY A 488 -2.79 -0.85 15.76
CA GLY A 488 -2.55 -1.41 17.08
C GLY A 488 -1.06 -1.48 17.46
N PHE A 489 -0.20 -0.63 16.89
CA PHE A 489 1.21 -0.57 17.25
C PHE A 489 1.40 0.10 18.61
N PRO A 490 2.15 -0.49 19.55
CA PRO A 490 2.50 0.16 20.80
C PRO A 490 3.43 1.33 20.56
N TYR A 491 3.06 2.52 21.04
CA TYR A 491 3.89 3.71 20.91
C TYR A 491 4.02 4.48 22.23
N GLU A 492 5.10 5.25 22.32
CA GLU A 492 5.42 6.14 23.44
C GLU A 492 5.90 7.48 22.90
N VAL A 493 5.42 8.57 23.47
CA VAL A 493 5.83 9.93 23.09
C VAL A 493 6.82 10.47 24.11
N LYS A 494 8.02 10.86 23.66
CA LYS A 494 9.08 11.45 24.49
C LYS A 494 9.43 12.85 23.99
N LYS A 495 9.34 13.85 24.86
CA LYS A 495 9.83 15.20 24.57
C LYS A 495 11.32 15.27 24.86
N ILE A 496 12.07 15.83 23.93
CA ILE A 496 13.53 16.06 24.04
C ILE A 496 13.77 17.54 23.74
N ARG A 497 14.31 18.25 24.73
CA ARG A 497 14.71 19.65 24.56
C ARG A 497 16.01 19.72 23.77
N ILE A 498 16.05 20.58 22.74
CA ILE A 498 17.21 20.78 21.87
C ILE A 498 17.51 22.28 21.69
#